data_ecb3619bdcdfb496a75854b7eaf82cd5
#
_entry.id   ecb3619bdcdfb496a75854b7eaf82cd5
#
_cell.length_a   1.000
_cell.length_b   1.000
_cell.length_c   1.000
_cell.angle_alpha   90.00
_cell.angle_beta   90.00
_cell.angle_gamma   90.00
#
_symmetry.space_group_name_H-M   'P 1'
#
loop_
_entity.id
_entity.type
_entity.pdbx_description
1 polymer ?
#
loop_
_entity_poly.entity_id
_entity_poly.type
_entity_poly.pdbx_seq_one_letter_code
_entity_poly.pdbx_strand_id
1 'polypeptide(L)'
;RPLASWFTFKVYVRIVMAKSLGEPDVIQRSNYLLVKRYIQDLREVYQLSSSSLGRYRFYLRHLLLWAGETPFQQAAKLRPTFPGYVSNLPGRRGDAPLAPVTQKKIIEAGKRFFIWAKQNHPKEFGHLTAAWLESLRSSRIRENSDEHEYVSLEEVLQLIAVPHEEGNLSLMRDKAAAAMLFLSGARASAFTTLPISAVDLPERTLHQWPDLGVATKNGKRATTFLLPIPELLAVAQIWDQIIRQKLPATAPWYAPISACWGSQLLEESEPGKNRHQALDKRLRRLFHLAGLPYKSAHKFRHGHAVYGLLKAQTMADYKAVSMNLMHHDIKITDSIYAPILSEEVKERIAGLTASPPSQPETEYDGLLSQLSNADLSKVLRIVASRLSA
;
A
#
# COMPACT_ATOMS: atom_id res chain seq x y z
N ARG A 1 26.00 10.57 -18.89
CA ARG A 1 27.06 10.89 -17.91
C ARG A 1 26.71 10.23 -16.58
N PRO A 2 27.36 9.11 -16.16
CA PRO A 2 26.98 8.38 -14.93
C PRO A 2 27.84 8.72 -13.71
N LEU A 3 28.59 9.79 -13.69
CA LEU A 3 29.56 10.08 -12.62
C LEU A 3 28.97 10.80 -11.38
N ALA A 4 27.85 11.50 -11.52
CA ALA A 4 27.28 12.29 -10.43
C ALA A 4 26.68 11.46 -9.27
N SER A 5 26.19 10.22 -9.53
CA SER A 5 25.57 9.39 -8.49
C SER A 5 26.55 8.74 -7.52
N TRP A 6 27.82 8.66 -7.90
CA TRP A 6 28.90 8.04 -7.11
C TRP A 6 29.53 8.99 -6.09
N PHE A 7 29.58 10.27 -6.44
CA PHE A 7 30.04 11.31 -5.51
C PHE A 7 29.07 11.49 -4.35
N THR A 8 27.77 11.41 -4.64
CA THR A 8 26.71 11.49 -3.62
C THR A 8 26.76 10.31 -2.64
N PHE A 9 27.14 9.10 -3.09
CA PHE A 9 27.27 7.94 -2.21
C PHE A 9 28.47 8.09 -1.25
N LYS A 10 29.61 8.61 -1.72
CA LYS A 10 30.78 8.90 -0.88
C LYS A 10 30.51 9.98 0.17
N VAL A 11 29.76 11.03 -0.22
CA VAL A 11 29.38 12.14 0.66
C VAL A 11 28.28 11.73 1.64
N TYR A 12 27.30 10.89 1.23
CA TYR A 12 26.23 10.41 2.10
C TYR A 12 26.73 9.45 3.18
N VAL A 13 27.69 8.59 2.85
CA VAL A 13 28.37 7.73 3.83
C VAL A 13 29.14 8.58 4.85
N ARG A 14 29.75 9.68 4.42
CA ARG A 14 30.51 10.59 5.32
C ARG A 14 29.60 11.44 6.23
N ILE A 15 28.44 11.88 5.74
CA ILE A 15 27.55 12.81 6.47
C ILE A 15 26.67 12.10 7.53
N VAL A 16 26.21 10.88 7.25
CA VAL A 16 25.35 10.12 8.19
C VAL A 16 26.16 9.45 9.30
N MET A 17 27.45 9.16 9.05
CA MET A 17 28.37 8.54 10.02
C MET A 17 29.05 9.54 10.95
N ALA A 18 29.12 10.82 10.59
CA ALA A 18 29.81 11.84 11.38
C ALA A 18 29.15 12.20 12.73
N LYS A 19 27.99 11.61 13.06
CA LYS A 19 27.25 11.95 14.30
C LYS A 19 27.32 10.90 15.42
N SER A 20 27.94 9.74 15.26
CA SER A 20 27.91 8.75 16.34
C SER A 20 29.11 7.80 16.53
N LEU A 21 30.16 7.80 15.72
CA LEU A 21 31.31 6.93 15.98
C LEU A 21 32.63 7.55 15.44
N GLY A 22 33.65 7.61 16.28
CA GLY A 22 34.90 8.34 16.15
C GLY A 22 35.95 7.77 15.19
N GLU A 23 35.67 6.81 14.33
CA GLU A 23 36.60 6.35 13.28
C GLU A 23 35.89 6.08 11.97
N PRO A 24 36.53 6.32 10.81
CA PRO A 24 35.95 5.99 9.52
C PRO A 24 35.81 4.47 9.39
N ASP A 25 34.57 3.98 9.12
CA ASP A 25 34.33 2.57 8.84
C ASP A 25 35.20 2.12 7.66
N VAL A 26 36.19 1.31 7.90
CA VAL A 26 37.02 0.70 6.88
C VAL A 26 36.28 -0.51 6.32
N ILE A 27 35.98 -0.46 5.02
CA ILE A 27 35.27 -1.53 4.31
C ILE A 27 36.26 -2.21 3.35
N GLN A 28 36.30 -3.53 3.42
CA GLN A 28 37.11 -4.36 2.52
C GLN A 28 36.71 -4.13 1.06
N ARG A 29 37.65 -3.71 0.23
CA ARG A 29 37.41 -3.35 -1.17
C ARG A 29 36.78 -4.50 -1.99
N SER A 30 37.21 -5.73 -1.78
CA SER A 30 36.66 -6.90 -2.48
C SER A 30 35.17 -7.10 -2.15
N ASN A 31 34.77 -6.92 -0.89
CA ASN A 31 33.38 -7.02 -0.46
C ASN A 31 32.50 -5.97 -1.16
N TYR A 32 33.02 -4.72 -1.24
CA TYR A 32 32.33 -3.65 -1.93
C TYR A 32 32.11 -3.94 -3.42
N LEU A 33 33.15 -4.47 -4.09
CA LEU A 33 33.05 -4.83 -5.51
C LEU A 33 32.06 -5.95 -5.76
N LEU A 34 32.01 -6.96 -4.88
CA LEU A 34 31.02 -8.05 -4.94
C LEU A 34 29.58 -7.51 -4.78
N VAL A 35 29.35 -6.64 -3.79
CA VAL A 35 28.02 -6.01 -3.60
C VAL A 35 27.65 -5.17 -4.81
N LYS A 36 28.59 -4.42 -5.38
CA LYS A 36 28.36 -3.63 -6.61
C LYS A 36 27.91 -4.52 -7.75
N ARG A 37 28.58 -5.66 -7.97
CA ARG A 37 28.25 -6.63 -9.02
C ARG A 37 26.88 -7.24 -8.78
N TYR A 38 26.58 -7.64 -7.56
CA TYR A 38 25.26 -8.15 -7.22
C TYR A 38 24.13 -7.13 -7.49
N ILE A 39 24.34 -5.85 -7.14
CA ILE A 39 23.37 -4.78 -7.46
C ILE A 39 23.21 -4.59 -8.98
N GLN A 40 24.28 -4.78 -9.75
CA GLN A 40 24.21 -4.76 -11.20
C GLN A 40 23.38 -5.92 -11.73
N ASP A 41 23.59 -7.15 -11.25
CA ASP A 41 22.79 -8.32 -11.62
C ASP A 41 21.33 -8.16 -11.24
N LEU A 42 21.05 -7.59 -10.05
CA LEU A 42 19.66 -7.27 -9.64
C LEU A 42 18.97 -6.30 -10.62
N ARG A 43 19.73 -5.41 -11.26
CA ARG A 43 19.23 -4.49 -12.28
C ARG A 43 19.04 -5.17 -13.64
N GLU A 44 20.06 -5.88 -14.12
CA GLU A 44 20.17 -6.35 -15.51
C GLU A 44 19.51 -7.71 -15.70
N VAL A 45 19.72 -8.64 -14.76
CA VAL A 45 19.17 -10.00 -14.83
C VAL A 45 17.79 -10.08 -14.20
N TYR A 46 17.64 -9.54 -12.98
CA TYR A 46 16.36 -9.63 -12.25
C TYR A 46 15.43 -8.44 -12.52
N GLN A 47 15.86 -7.45 -13.29
CA GLN A 47 15.09 -6.28 -13.75
C GLN A 47 14.36 -5.53 -12.62
N LEU A 48 15.02 -5.41 -11.45
CA LEU A 48 14.41 -4.71 -10.33
C LEU A 48 14.28 -3.20 -10.60
N SER A 49 13.17 -2.62 -10.15
CA SER A 49 12.95 -1.18 -10.23
C SER A 49 14.00 -0.37 -9.46
N SER A 50 14.26 0.86 -9.88
CA SER A 50 15.20 1.78 -9.22
C SER A 50 14.92 1.96 -7.73
N SER A 51 13.64 1.99 -7.33
CA SER A 51 13.25 2.08 -5.91
C SER A 51 13.60 0.81 -5.13
N SER A 52 13.48 -0.37 -5.74
CA SER A 52 13.89 -1.63 -5.14
C SER A 52 15.40 -1.71 -5.01
N LEU A 53 16.16 -1.31 -6.05
CA LEU A 53 17.61 -1.24 -6.01
C LEU A 53 18.10 -0.29 -4.90
N GLY A 54 17.44 0.85 -4.71
CA GLY A 54 17.72 1.77 -3.59
C GLY A 54 17.59 1.10 -2.23
N ARG A 55 16.53 0.29 -2.04
CA ARG A 55 16.34 -0.50 -0.80
C ARG A 55 17.39 -1.58 -0.63
N TYR A 56 17.75 -2.31 -1.69
CA TYR A 56 18.83 -3.31 -1.62
C TYR A 56 20.17 -2.67 -1.26
N ARG A 57 20.50 -1.50 -1.81
CA ARG A 57 21.72 -0.76 -1.43
C ARG A 57 21.73 -0.40 0.06
N PHE A 58 20.59 0.04 0.59
CA PHE A 58 20.45 0.32 2.01
C PHE A 58 20.67 -0.93 2.86
N TYR A 59 20.04 -2.08 2.51
CA TYR A 59 20.19 -3.32 3.26
C TYR A 59 21.61 -3.88 3.19
N LEU A 60 22.21 -3.92 2.01
CA LEU A 60 23.55 -4.47 1.80
C LEU A 60 24.66 -3.57 2.37
N ARG A 61 24.38 -2.28 2.61
CA ARG A 61 25.28 -1.43 3.39
C ARG A 61 25.54 -2.02 4.77
N HIS A 62 24.52 -2.51 5.44
CA HIS A 62 24.67 -3.14 6.76
C HIS A 62 25.51 -4.41 6.69
N LEU A 63 25.45 -5.15 5.58
CA LEU A 63 26.30 -6.32 5.36
C LEU A 63 27.78 -5.92 5.22
N LEU A 64 28.06 -4.84 4.49
CA LEU A 64 29.42 -4.30 4.35
C LEU A 64 29.97 -3.81 5.69
N LEU A 65 29.18 -3.08 6.46
CA LEU A 65 29.57 -2.57 7.78
C LEU A 65 29.83 -3.67 8.79
N TRP A 66 29.00 -4.73 8.76
CA TRP A 66 29.20 -5.91 9.61
C TRP A 66 30.51 -6.63 9.33
N ALA A 67 30.87 -6.78 8.06
CA ALA A 67 32.09 -7.47 7.66
C ALA A 67 33.35 -6.63 7.88
N GLY A 68 33.23 -5.28 7.81
CA GLY A 68 34.37 -4.37 7.94
C GLY A 68 35.49 -4.74 6.97
N GLU A 69 36.69 -4.97 7.50
CA GLU A 69 37.89 -5.39 6.76
C GLU A 69 37.93 -6.89 6.46
N THR A 70 37.07 -7.70 7.06
CA THR A 70 37.06 -9.15 6.86
C THR A 70 36.44 -9.52 5.52
N PRO A 71 37.12 -10.30 4.67
CA PRO A 71 36.55 -10.76 3.41
C PRO A 71 35.29 -11.59 3.60
N PHE A 72 34.28 -11.44 2.74
CA PHE A 72 33.03 -12.21 2.82
C PHE A 72 33.23 -13.72 2.73
N GLN A 73 34.31 -14.20 2.17
CA GLN A 73 34.70 -15.61 2.20
C GLN A 73 34.83 -16.14 3.63
N GLN A 74 35.14 -15.28 4.60
CA GLN A 74 35.27 -15.64 6.00
C GLN A 74 34.00 -15.33 6.82
N ALA A 75 32.89 -14.96 6.18
CA ALA A 75 31.65 -14.53 6.82
C ALA A 75 31.12 -15.53 7.88
N ALA A 76 31.29 -16.83 7.68
CA ALA A 76 30.86 -17.85 8.62
C ALA A 76 31.61 -17.80 9.98
N LYS A 77 32.80 -17.23 10.01
CA LYS A 77 33.65 -17.10 11.21
C LYS A 77 33.41 -15.79 11.98
N LEU A 78 32.75 -14.79 11.35
CA LEU A 78 32.52 -13.47 11.96
C LEU A 78 31.61 -13.55 13.20
N ARG A 79 31.98 -12.80 14.21
CA ARG A 79 31.17 -12.61 15.44
C ARG A 79 31.09 -11.11 15.76
N PRO A 80 29.90 -10.58 16.16
CA PRO A 80 28.63 -11.34 16.20
C PRO A 80 28.23 -11.84 14.81
N THR A 81 27.33 -12.83 14.74
CA THR A 81 26.74 -13.28 13.46
C THR A 81 25.99 -12.13 12.79
N PHE A 82 25.78 -12.18 11.47
CA PHE A 82 25.04 -11.10 10.79
C PHE A 82 23.65 -10.83 11.38
N PRO A 83 22.81 -11.84 11.70
CA PRO A 83 21.57 -11.59 12.44
C PRO A 83 21.79 -10.94 13.82
N GLY A 84 22.79 -11.39 14.57
CA GLY A 84 23.13 -10.78 15.86
C GLY A 84 23.59 -9.34 15.76
N TYR A 85 24.36 -8.99 14.73
CA TYR A 85 24.73 -7.60 14.42
C TYR A 85 23.50 -6.75 14.11
N VAL A 86 22.61 -7.25 13.24
CA VAL A 86 21.41 -6.50 12.79
C VAL A 86 20.43 -6.26 13.94
N SER A 87 20.30 -7.23 14.88
CA SER A 87 19.40 -7.06 16.04
C SER A 87 19.82 -5.94 16.99
N ASN A 88 21.12 -5.60 17.01
CA ASN A 88 21.68 -4.53 17.84
C ASN A 88 21.78 -3.17 17.14
N LEU A 89 21.31 -3.06 15.87
CA LEU A 89 21.35 -1.78 15.16
C LEU A 89 20.35 -0.79 15.76
N PRO A 90 20.77 0.46 16.01
CA PRO A 90 19.86 1.49 16.49
C PRO A 90 18.83 1.86 15.43
N GLY A 91 17.62 2.13 15.89
CA GLY A 91 16.55 2.67 15.06
C GLY A 91 16.80 4.14 14.68
N ARG A 92 15.96 4.67 13.82
CA ARG A 92 16.10 6.02 13.28
C ARG A 92 16.11 7.13 14.35
N ARG A 93 15.49 6.90 15.50
CA ARG A 93 15.41 7.86 16.63
C ARG A 93 16.48 7.64 17.71
N GLY A 94 17.37 6.66 17.55
CA GLY A 94 18.47 6.39 18.48
C GLY A 94 18.09 5.59 19.73
N ASP A 95 16.89 5.75 20.24
CA ASP A 95 16.48 5.25 21.57
C ASP A 95 15.88 3.83 21.56
N ALA A 96 15.65 3.27 20.38
CA ALA A 96 15.08 1.93 20.23
C ALA A 96 15.82 1.17 19.10
N PRO A 97 15.86 -0.17 19.13
CA PRO A 97 16.41 -0.96 18.04
C PRO A 97 15.60 -0.78 16.75
N LEU A 98 16.19 -1.16 15.62
CA LEU A 98 15.48 -1.20 14.32
C LEU A 98 14.21 -2.04 14.44
N ALA A 99 13.13 -1.57 13.78
CA ALA A 99 11.88 -2.31 13.73
C ALA A 99 12.11 -3.75 13.22
N PRO A 100 11.49 -4.78 13.85
CA PRO A 100 11.71 -6.19 13.52
C PRO A 100 11.53 -6.53 12.04
N VAL A 101 10.53 -5.91 11.38
CA VAL A 101 10.31 -6.05 9.92
C VAL A 101 11.49 -5.52 9.10
N THR A 102 12.15 -4.45 9.56
CA THR A 102 13.33 -3.89 8.88
C THR A 102 14.54 -4.81 9.09
N GLN A 103 14.75 -5.30 10.31
CA GLN A 103 15.78 -6.29 10.61
C GLN A 103 15.65 -7.52 9.72
N LYS A 104 14.44 -8.09 9.62
CA LYS A 104 14.14 -9.24 8.75
C LYS A 104 14.55 -8.96 7.30
N LYS A 105 14.17 -7.78 6.74
CA LYS A 105 14.53 -7.42 5.35
C LYS A 105 16.04 -7.26 5.13
N ILE A 106 16.76 -6.73 6.09
CA ILE A 106 18.23 -6.61 6.03
C ILE A 106 18.87 -7.99 6.01
N ILE A 107 18.45 -8.87 6.92
CA ILE A 107 18.98 -10.25 7.03
C ILE A 107 18.66 -11.05 5.77
N GLU A 108 17.43 -10.98 5.28
CA GLU A 108 17.03 -11.63 4.03
C GLU A 108 17.83 -11.14 2.80
N ALA A 109 18.12 -9.84 2.73
CA ALA A 109 18.97 -9.31 1.66
C ALA A 109 20.40 -9.85 1.73
N GLY A 110 20.97 -9.94 2.94
CA GLY A 110 22.27 -10.56 3.16
C GLY A 110 22.29 -12.05 2.80
N LYS A 111 21.26 -12.82 3.20
CA LYS A 111 21.11 -14.22 2.82
C LYS A 111 21.05 -14.41 1.31
N ARG A 112 20.24 -13.62 0.62
CA ARG A 112 20.13 -13.63 -0.86
C ARG A 112 21.46 -13.30 -1.53
N PHE A 113 22.20 -12.33 -0.99
CA PHE A 113 23.54 -12.00 -1.49
C PHE A 113 24.49 -13.20 -1.38
N PHE A 114 24.56 -13.88 -0.25
CA PHE A 114 25.44 -15.04 -0.09
C PHE A 114 25.02 -16.25 -0.93
N ILE A 115 23.72 -16.46 -1.14
CA ILE A 115 23.22 -17.46 -2.09
C ILE A 115 23.72 -17.13 -3.50
N TRP A 116 23.57 -15.89 -3.95
CA TRP A 116 24.07 -15.41 -5.23
C TRP A 116 25.60 -15.55 -5.34
N ALA A 117 26.33 -15.15 -4.31
CA ALA A 117 27.80 -15.28 -4.28
C ALA A 117 28.25 -16.74 -4.40
N LYS A 118 27.58 -17.66 -3.71
CA LYS A 118 27.87 -19.09 -3.82
C LYS A 118 27.59 -19.65 -5.21
N GLN A 119 26.53 -19.19 -5.88
CA GLN A 119 26.17 -19.62 -7.24
C GLN A 119 27.11 -19.06 -8.31
N ASN A 120 27.50 -17.78 -8.21
CA ASN A 120 28.27 -17.08 -9.23
C ASN A 120 29.79 -17.12 -8.98
N HIS A 121 30.22 -17.39 -7.75
CA HIS A 121 31.62 -17.49 -7.32
C HIS A 121 31.88 -18.77 -6.51
N PRO A 122 31.61 -19.96 -7.08
CA PRO A 122 31.67 -21.24 -6.32
C PRO A 122 33.06 -21.56 -5.78
N LYS A 123 34.14 -21.13 -6.48
CA LYS A 123 35.51 -21.33 -6.00
C LYS A 123 35.79 -20.59 -4.69
N GLU A 124 35.18 -19.41 -4.52
CA GLU A 124 35.41 -18.54 -3.36
C GLU A 124 34.40 -18.81 -2.22
N PHE A 125 33.15 -19.13 -2.56
CA PHE A 125 32.03 -19.23 -1.61
C PHE A 125 31.44 -20.63 -1.49
N GLY A 126 31.96 -21.62 -2.21
CA GLY A 126 31.45 -23.00 -2.20
C GLY A 126 31.47 -23.66 -0.82
N HIS A 127 32.41 -23.27 0.04
CA HIS A 127 32.54 -23.75 1.41
C HIS A 127 31.42 -23.26 2.38
N LEU A 128 30.65 -22.24 2.01
CA LEU A 128 29.52 -21.82 2.81
C LEU A 128 28.42 -22.88 2.79
N THR A 129 28.19 -23.52 3.94
CA THR A 129 27.22 -24.61 4.07
C THR A 129 25.79 -24.15 3.96
N ALA A 130 24.87 -25.06 3.59
CA ALA A 130 23.44 -24.78 3.59
C ALA A 130 22.95 -24.41 5.01
N ALA A 131 23.44 -25.11 6.04
CA ALA A 131 23.12 -24.84 7.44
C ALA A 131 23.50 -23.41 7.85
N TRP A 132 24.68 -22.92 7.43
CA TRP A 132 25.06 -21.53 7.70
C TRP A 132 24.16 -20.54 6.98
N LEU A 133 23.82 -20.76 5.72
CA LEU A 133 22.88 -19.90 4.98
C LEU A 133 21.49 -19.88 5.62
N GLU A 134 21.01 -21.03 6.15
CA GLU A 134 19.75 -21.10 6.88
C GLU A 134 19.81 -20.41 8.26
N SER A 135 20.99 -20.33 8.88
CA SER A 135 21.17 -19.56 10.11
C SER A 135 21.00 -18.05 9.93
N LEU A 136 21.11 -17.54 8.67
CA LEU A 136 20.83 -16.15 8.33
C LEU A 136 19.30 -15.91 8.31
N ARG A 137 18.70 -15.90 9.48
CA ARG A 137 17.27 -15.65 9.70
C ARG A 137 17.08 -14.72 10.90
N SER A 138 16.03 -13.89 10.84
CA SER A 138 15.61 -13.12 12.00
C SER A 138 14.97 -14.05 13.05
N SER A 139 15.00 -13.63 14.32
CA SER A 139 14.12 -14.20 15.35
C SER A 139 12.66 -14.17 14.85
N ARG A 140 11.83 -15.10 15.32
CA ARG A 140 10.39 -15.06 15.02
C ARG A 140 9.84 -13.72 15.51
N ILE A 141 9.36 -12.93 14.58
CA ILE A 141 8.56 -11.75 14.92
C ILE A 141 7.26 -12.32 15.48
N ARG A 142 7.00 -12.11 16.77
CA ARG A 142 5.64 -12.22 17.27
C ARG A 142 4.91 -11.08 16.59
N GLU A 143 4.02 -11.40 15.65
CA GLU A 143 3.05 -10.43 15.17
C GLU A 143 2.19 -10.13 16.39
N ASN A 144 2.47 -8.99 17.03
CA ASN A 144 1.49 -8.44 17.94
C ASN A 144 0.26 -8.21 17.07
N SER A 145 -0.83 -8.82 17.45
CA SER A 145 -2.16 -8.55 16.90
C SER A 145 -2.67 -7.18 17.35
N ASP A 146 -1.74 -6.21 17.48
CA ASP A 146 -2.09 -4.84 17.80
C ASP A 146 -3.07 -4.37 16.72
N GLU A 147 -4.19 -3.85 17.17
CA GLU A 147 -5.27 -3.28 16.38
C GLU A 147 -4.73 -2.64 15.10
N HIS A 148 -5.08 -3.21 13.96
CA HIS A 148 -4.63 -2.68 12.69
C HIS A 148 -5.27 -1.31 12.49
N GLU A 149 -4.52 -0.26 12.84
CA GLU A 149 -4.95 1.11 12.69
C GLU A 149 -5.43 1.38 11.25
N TYR A 150 -6.61 1.93 11.10
CA TYR A 150 -7.21 2.35 9.83
C TYR A 150 -7.94 3.69 10.01
N VAL A 151 -8.32 4.33 8.91
CA VAL A 151 -9.18 5.51 8.93
C VAL A 151 -10.63 5.03 8.82
N SER A 152 -11.45 5.32 9.82
CA SER A 152 -12.86 4.95 9.81
C SER A 152 -13.70 5.90 8.93
N LEU A 153 -14.94 5.52 8.62
CA LEU A 153 -15.87 6.40 7.90
C LEU A 153 -16.14 7.68 8.69
N GLU A 154 -16.33 7.56 10.00
CA GLU A 154 -16.59 8.68 10.90
C GLU A 154 -15.44 9.68 10.89
N GLU A 155 -14.19 9.20 10.91
CA GLU A 155 -13.01 10.07 10.79
C GLU A 155 -12.96 10.77 9.42
N VAL A 156 -13.31 10.07 8.32
CA VAL A 156 -13.36 10.72 7.00
C VAL A 156 -14.43 11.79 6.94
N LEU A 157 -15.61 11.53 7.53
CA LEU A 157 -16.68 12.53 7.62
C LEU A 157 -16.22 13.76 8.42
N GLN A 158 -15.50 13.58 9.53
CA GLN A 158 -14.89 14.69 10.27
C GLN A 158 -13.84 15.45 9.43
N LEU A 159 -13.01 14.75 8.66
CA LEU A 159 -12.01 15.38 7.77
C LEU A 159 -12.67 16.26 6.69
N ILE A 160 -13.75 15.79 6.08
CA ILE A 160 -14.45 16.58 5.06
C ILE A 160 -15.29 17.71 5.64
N ALA A 161 -15.69 17.61 6.90
CA ALA A 161 -16.44 18.63 7.62
C ALA A 161 -15.57 19.83 8.07
N VAL A 162 -14.23 19.73 8.04
CA VAL A 162 -13.34 20.84 8.42
C VAL A 162 -13.78 22.13 7.71
N PRO A 163 -14.08 23.23 8.42
CA PRO A 163 -14.52 24.48 7.80
C PRO A 163 -13.40 25.08 6.94
N HIS A 164 -13.80 25.77 5.85
CA HIS A 164 -12.86 26.45 4.95
C HIS A 164 -13.50 27.72 4.39
N GLU A 165 -12.67 28.71 4.14
CA GLU A 165 -13.08 29.91 3.44
C GLU A 165 -13.43 29.62 1.98
N GLU A 166 -14.36 30.37 1.42
CA GLU A 166 -14.73 30.27 0.01
C GLU A 166 -13.48 30.53 -0.86
N GLY A 167 -13.25 29.68 -1.86
CA GLY A 167 -12.08 29.80 -2.74
C GLY A 167 -10.79 29.13 -2.21
N ASN A 168 -10.78 28.56 -1.02
CA ASN A 168 -9.61 27.82 -0.54
C ASN A 168 -9.46 26.47 -1.26
N LEU A 169 -9.05 26.49 -2.52
CA LEU A 169 -8.86 25.32 -3.38
C LEU A 169 -7.95 24.27 -2.77
N SER A 170 -6.97 24.71 -1.97
CA SER A 170 -6.03 23.81 -1.32
C SER A 170 -6.71 22.88 -0.31
N LEU A 171 -7.60 23.42 0.51
CA LEU A 171 -8.33 22.63 1.50
C LEU A 171 -9.46 21.82 0.85
N MET A 172 -10.13 22.38 -0.15
CA MET A 172 -11.13 21.65 -0.96
C MET A 172 -10.52 20.42 -1.62
N ARG A 173 -9.36 20.56 -2.27
CA ARG A 173 -8.61 19.42 -2.83
C ARG A 173 -8.24 18.39 -1.78
N ASP A 174 -7.77 18.82 -0.63
CA ASP A 174 -7.29 17.91 0.42
C ASP A 174 -8.45 17.10 1.04
N LYS A 175 -9.63 17.73 1.20
CA LYS A 175 -10.87 17.05 1.60
C LYS A 175 -11.34 16.04 0.54
N ALA A 176 -11.35 16.46 -0.72
CA ALA A 176 -11.70 15.59 -1.84
C ALA A 176 -10.71 14.41 -1.96
N ALA A 177 -9.42 14.64 -1.65
CA ALA A 177 -8.43 13.57 -1.61
C ALA A 177 -8.70 12.57 -0.49
N ALA A 178 -9.07 13.03 0.72
CA ALA A 178 -9.45 12.15 1.82
C ALA A 178 -10.68 11.29 1.47
N ALA A 179 -11.72 11.93 0.93
CA ALA A 179 -12.93 11.25 0.45
C ALA A 179 -12.60 10.20 -0.63
N MET A 180 -11.86 10.58 -1.68
CA MET A 180 -11.54 9.70 -2.80
C MET A 180 -10.64 8.53 -2.41
N LEU A 181 -9.67 8.74 -1.52
CA LEU A 181 -8.82 7.68 -0.99
C LEU A 181 -9.64 6.62 -0.23
N PHE A 182 -10.64 7.06 0.54
CA PHE A 182 -11.52 6.14 1.24
C PHE A 182 -12.50 5.45 0.28
N LEU A 183 -13.14 6.20 -0.61
CA LEU A 183 -14.09 5.66 -1.59
C LEU A 183 -13.48 4.61 -2.50
N SER A 184 -12.22 4.79 -2.91
CA SER A 184 -11.57 3.92 -3.90
C SER A 184 -10.64 2.88 -3.30
N GLY A 185 -10.12 3.10 -2.10
CA GLY A 185 -9.03 2.30 -1.55
C GLY A 185 -7.75 2.34 -2.40
N ALA A 186 -7.57 3.32 -3.28
CA ALA A 186 -6.42 3.44 -4.16
C ALA A 186 -5.12 3.62 -3.39
N ARG A 187 -3.99 3.11 -3.93
CA ARG A 187 -2.67 3.38 -3.36
C ARG A 187 -2.27 4.83 -3.60
N ALA A 188 -1.57 5.46 -2.65
CA ALA A 188 -1.15 6.86 -2.75
C ALA A 188 -0.38 7.16 -4.05
N SER A 189 0.48 6.25 -4.52
CA SER A 189 1.20 6.43 -5.79
C SER A 189 0.28 6.45 -7.00
N ALA A 190 -0.71 5.57 -7.05
CA ALA A 190 -1.69 5.54 -8.13
C ALA A 190 -2.59 6.79 -8.06
N PHE A 191 -3.12 7.10 -6.89
CA PHE A 191 -3.99 8.26 -6.68
C PHE A 191 -3.33 9.58 -7.09
N THR A 192 -2.07 9.81 -6.73
CA THR A 192 -1.38 11.07 -7.03
C THR A 192 -0.95 11.22 -8.50
N THR A 193 -0.99 10.16 -9.28
CA THR A 193 -0.70 10.18 -10.72
C THR A 193 -1.94 9.95 -11.58
N LEU A 194 -3.13 9.84 -10.95
CA LEU A 194 -4.39 9.59 -11.63
C LEU A 194 -4.77 10.83 -12.46
N PRO A 195 -4.88 10.76 -13.79
CA PRO A 195 -5.35 11.90 -14.60
C PRO A 195 -6.86 12.09 -14.43
N ILE A 196 -7.34 13.30 -14.73
CA ILE A 196 -8.77 13.64 -14.69
C ILE A 196 -9.60 12.69 -15.56
N SER A 197 -9.09 12.34 -16.74
CA SER A 197 -9.74 11.40 -17.68
C SER A 197 -9.90 9.98 -17.14
N ALA A 198 -9.15 9.61 -16.11
CA ALA A 198 -9.24 8.29 -15.51
C ALA A 198 -10.27 8.21 -14.36
N VAL A 199 -10.95 9.30 -14.05
CA VAL A 199 -11.97 9.41 -13.01
C VAL A 199 -13.32 9.57 -13.65
N ASP A 200 -14.23 8.64 -13.40
CA ASP A 200 -15.63 8.71 -13.79
C ASP A 200 -16.51 8.63 -12.54
N LEU A 201 -16.92 9.79 -12.03
CA LEU A 201 -17.73 9.87 -10.82
C LEU A 201 -19.20 9.45 -11.04
N PRO A 202 -19.87 9.80 -12.17
CA PRO A 202 -21.18 9.26 -12.51
C PRO A 202 -21.23 7.73 -12.48
N GLU A 203 -20.28 7.07 -13.17
CA GLU A 203 -20.17 5.60 -13.17
C GLU A 203 -19.46 5.05 -11.93
N ARG A 204 -18.98 5.91 -11.04
CA ARG A 204 -18.24 5.55 -9.82
C ARG A 204 -17.05 4.66 -10.09
N THR A 205 -16.27 4.97 -11.13
CA THR A 205 -15.10 4.18 -11.52
C THR A 205 -13.81 4.99 -11.55
N LEU A 206 -12.69 4.31 -11.24
CA LEU A 206 -11.34 4.81 -11.42
C LEU A 206 -10.55 3.86 -12.31
N HIS A 207 -10.01 4.36 -13.40
CA HIS A 207 -9.17 3.62 -14.32
C HIS A 207 -7.70 3.70 -13.91
N GLN A 208 -7.25 2.77 -13.06
CA GLN A 208 -5.84 2.67 -12.66
C GLN A 208 -5.04 1.97 -13.78
N TRP A 209 -4.91 2.64 -14.92
CA TRP A 209 -4.27 2.09 -16.11
C TRP A 209 -2.90 2.73 -16.34
N PRO A 210 -1.82 1.93 -16.44
CA PRO A 210 -0.47 2.45 -16.75
C PRO A 210 -0.42 3.24 -18.04
N ASP A 211 -1.22 2.86 -19.04
CA ASP A 211 -1.30 3.55 -20.33
C ASP A 211 -1.79 5.01 -20.21
N LEU A 212 -2.50 5.33 -19.13
CA LEU A 212 -2.91 6.68 -18.77
C LEU A 212 -1.89 7.40 -17.87
N GLY A 213 -0.69 6.84 -17.68
CA GLY A 213 0.33 7.40 -16.80
C GLY A 213 0.15 7.09 -15.32
N VAL A 214 -0.82 6.22 -14.93
CA VAL A 214 -1.08 5.89 -13.53
C VAL A 214 0.00 4.97 -12.96
N ALA A 215 0.68 5.40 -11.89
CA ALA A 215 1.75 4.65 -11.24
C ALA A 215 1.21 3.49 -10.37
N THR A 216 0.85 2.40 -11.01
CA THR A 216 0.37 1.19 -10.33
C THR A 216 1.53 0.29 -9.88
N LYS A 217 1.31 -0.51 -8.82
CA LYS A 217 2.31 -1.47 -8.37
C LYS A 217 2.46 -2.60 -9.41
N ASN A 218 3.69 -2.80 -9.88
CA ASN A 218 4.05 -3.80 -10.88
C ASN A 218 3.36 -3.60 -12.25
N GLY A 219 2.99 -2.38 -12.62
CA GLY A 219 2.34 -2.09 -13.90
C GLY A 219 0.96 -2.72 -14.07
N LYS A 220 0.29 -3.11 -12.98
CA LYS A 220 -1.03 -3.73 -13.07
C LYS A 220 -2.08 -2.75 -13.55
N ARG A 221 -2.85 -3.15 -14.58
CA ARG A 221 -4.05 -2.46 -15.06
C ARG A 221 -5.26 -2.94 -14.28
N ALA A 222 -6.06 -2.02 -13.73
CA ALA A 222 -7.32 -2.34 -13.07
C ALA A 222 -8.30 -1.17 -13.13
N THR A 223 -9.58 -1.49 -13.12
CA THR A 223 -10.65 -0.55 -12.81
C THR A 223 -11.09 -0.78 -11.38
N THR A 224 -11.17 0.28 -10.60
CA THR A 224 -11.60 0.29 -9.20
C THR A 224 -12.95 0.98 -9.12
N PHE A 225 -13.85 0.43 -8.32
CA PHE A 225 -15.20 0.97 -8.09
C PHE A 225 -15.22 1.78 -6.78
N LEU A 226 -15.93 2.89 -6.79
CA LEU A 226 -16.08 3.75 -5.61
C LEU A 226 -17.22 3.24 -4.74
N LEU A 227 -17.02 3.27 -3.42
CA LEU A 227 -18.09 3.00 -2.47
C LEU A 227 -19.23 4.04 -2.65
N PRO A 228 -20.50 3.63 -2.60
CA PRO A 228 -21.65 4.50 -2.79
C PRO A 228 -21.99 5.30 -1.53
N ILE A 229 -21.05 6.14 -1.04
CA ILE A 229 -21.22 6.97 0.15
C ILE A 229 -21.51 8.41 -0.31
N PRO A 230 -22.76 8.90 -0.19
CA PRO A 230 -23.21 10.15 -0.82
C PRO A 230 -22.41 11.37 -0.38
N GLU A 231 -22.11 11.50 0.92
CA GLU A 231 -21.41 12.65 1.49
C GLU A 231 -19.99 12.77 0.92
N LEU A 232 -19.31 11.64 0.77
CA LEU A 232 -17.94 11.61 0.23
C LEU A 232 -17.93 11.82 -1.28
N LEU A 233 -18.92 11.27 -1.99
CA LEU A 233 -19.09 11.49 -3.43
C LEU A 233 -19.38 12.97 -3.73
N ALA A 234 -20.21 13.64 -2.94
CA ALA A 234 -20.52 15.06 -3.11
C ALA A 234 -19.26 15.94 -3.04
N VAL A 235 -18.40 15.71 -2.03
CA VAL A 235 -17.12 16.44 -1.90
C VAL A 235 -16.17 16.15 -3.07
N ALA A 236 -16.12 14.91 -3.53
CA ALA A 236 -15.32 14.54 -4.69
C ALA A 236 -15.84 15.20 -5.99
N GLN A 237 -17.17 15.24 -6.18
CA GLN A 237 -17.83 15.86 -7.34
C GLN A 237 -17.58 17.36 -7.42
N ILE A 238 -17.68 18.09 -6.30
CA ILE A 238 -17.38 19.54 -6.27
C ILE A 238 -15.95 19.79 -6.75
N TRP A 239 -14.99 19.03 -6.25
CA TRP A 239 -13.60 19.16 -6.68
C TRP A 239 -13.41 18.78 -8.15
N ASP A 240 -14.00 17.69 -8.60
CA ASP A 240 -13.93 17.20 -9.97
C ASP A 240 -14.46 18.23 -10.98
N GLN A 241 -15.58 18.88 -10.66
CA GLN A 241 -16.16 19.95 -11.48
C GLN A 241 -15.20 21.14 -11.61
N ILE A 242 -14.59 21.57 -10.51
CA ILE A 242 -13.63 22.70 -10.51
C ILE A 242 -12.44 22.41 -11.42
N ILE A 243 -11.84 21.22 -11.30
CA ILE A 243 -10.65 20.92 -12.09
C ILE A 243 -10.94 20.64 -13.56
N ARG A 244 -12.09 20.02 -13.88
CA ARG A 244 -12.49 19.78 -15.29
C ARG A 244 -12.77 21.07 -16.05
N GLN A 245 -13.22 22.12 -15.36
CA GLN A 245 -13.43 23.42 -15.97
C GLN A 245 -12.13 24.19 -16.24
N LYS A 246 -11.05 23.89 -15.51
CA LYS A 246 -9.82 24.69 -15.48
C LYS A 246 -8.59 23.97 -16.03
N LEU A 247 -8.62 22.65 -16.12
CA LEU A 247 -7.44 21.85 -16.45
C LEU A 247 -7.74 20.87 -17.58
N PRO A 248 -6.73 20.51 -18.39
CA PRO A 248 -6.89 19.49 -19.43
C PRO A 248 -7.13 18.11 -18.80
N ALA A 249 -7.78 17.22 -19.56
CA ALA A 249 -8.12 15.87 -19.11
C ALA A 249 -6.91 15.00 -18.70
N THR A 250 -5.73 15.33 -19.19
CA THR A 250 -4.46 14.69 -18.85
C THR A 250 -3.83 15.18 -17.55
N ALA A 251 -4.30 16.31 -17.01
CA ALA A 251 -3.81 16.82 -15.73
C ALA A 251 -4.16 15.87 -14.58
N PRO A 252 -3.34 15.83 -13.52
CA PRO A 252 -3.63 14.97 -12.38
C PRO A 252 -4.90 15.41 -11.65
N TRP A 253 -5.77 14.47 -11.30
CA TRP A 253 -6.99 14.72 -10.53
C TRP A 253 -6.69 15.37 -9.17
N TYR A 254 -5.64 14.88 -8.48
CA TYR A 254 -5.07 15.58 -7.32
C TYR A 254 -4.16 16.70 -7.82
N ALA A 255 -4.74 17.74 -8.37
CA ALA A 255 -4.05 18.82 -9.06
C ALA A 255 -3.07 19.57 -8.14
N PRO A 256 -1.88 19.96 -8.62
CA PRO A 256 -1.01 20.86 -7.89
C PRO A 256 -1.63 22.24 -7.77
N ILE A 257 -1.35 22.89 -6.65
CA ILE A 257 -1.84 24.24 -6.33
C ILE A 257 -0.64 25.08 -5.97
N SER A 258 -0.64 26.35 -6.41
CA SER A 258 0.43 27.31 -6.11
C SER A 258 0.70 27.38 -4.60
N ALA A 259 1.99 27.35 -4.24
CA ALA A 259 2.40 27.45 -2.85
C ALA A 259 2.18 28.86 -2.27
N CYS A 260 2.17 29.89 -3.13
CA CYS A 260 2.13 31.28 -2.68
C CYS A 260 0.76 31.73 -2.16
N TRP A 261 -0.36 31.25 -2.76
CA TRP A 261 -1.68 31.79 -2.44
C TRP A 261 -2.75 30.74 -2.16
N GLY A 262 -2.45 29.44 -2.34
CA GLY A 262 -3.40 28.35 -2.06
C GLY A 262 -4.68 28.33 -2.92
N SER A 263 -4.81 29.27 -3.86
CA SER A 263 -6.02 29.52 -4.64
C SER A 263 -5.88 29.37 -6.15
N GLN A 264 -4.66 29.11 -6.66
CA GLN A 264 -4.43 28.94 -8.10
C GLN A 264 -4.01 27.51 -8.43
N LEU A 265 -4.75 26.90 -9.33
CA LEU A 265 -4.34 25.64 -9.96
C LEU A 265 -3.17 25.91 -10.91
N LEU A 266 -2.20 25.01 -10.91
CA LEU A 266 -1.10 25.05 -11.87
C LEU A 266 -1.51 24.28 -13.11
N GLU A 267 -1.58 24.97 -14.24
CA GLU A 267 -1.97 24.40 -15.55
C GLU A 267 -0.91 23.45 -16.10
N GLU A 268 0.37 23.77 -15.85
CA GLU A 268 1.50 22.96 -16.25
C GLU A 268 1.96 22.08 -15.09
N SER A 269 1.57 20.84 -15.07
CA SER A 269 2.18 19.97 -14.09
C SER A 269 2.28 18.55 -14.56
N GLU A 270 3.45 18.24 -15.11
CA GLU A 270 3.93 16.89 -14.93
C GLU A 270 3.97 16.58 -13.43
N PRO A 271 3.35 15.49 -13.00
CA PRO A 271 3.37 15.13 -11.59
C PRO A 271 4.81 14.93 -11.15
N GLY A 272 5.30 15.81 -10.29
CA GLY A 272 6.65 15.72 -9.75
C GLY A 272 6.87 14.38 -9.02
N LYS A 273 8.10 13.89 -9.01
CA LYS A 273 8.48 12.55 -8.48
C LYS A 273 8.06 12.30 -7.03
N ASN A 274 7.79 13.33 -6.24
CA ASN A 274 7.50 13.25 -4.80
C ASN A 274 6.04 13.60 -4.43
N ARG A 275 5.09 13.50 -5.35
CA ARG A 275 3.70 13.87 -5.11
C ARG A 275 3.04 13.12 -3.95
N HIS A 276 3.39 11.85 -3.75
CA HIS A 276 2.89 11.09 -2.60
C HIS A 276 3.35 11.67 -1.24
N GLN A 277 4.54 12.27 -1.17
CA GLN A 277 5.01 12.98 0.04
C GLN A 277 4.25 14.30 0.24
N ALA A 278 3.93 14.99 -0.86
CA ALA A 278 3.08 16.19 -0.79
C ALA A 278 1.68 15.84 -0.29
N LEU A 279 1.06 14.77 -0.80
CA LEU A 279 -0.21 14.26 -0.29
C LEU A 279 -0.14 13.94 1.20
N ASP A 280 0.89 13.22 1.65
CA ASP A 280 1.09 12.85 3.05
C ASP A 280 1.19 14.08 3.97
N LYS A 281 1.95 15.10 3.54
CA LYS A 281 2.06 16.38 4.25
C LYS A 281 0.71 17.11 4.35
N ARG A 282 -0.08 17.08 3.27
CA ARG A 282 -1.40 17.75 3.22
C ARG A 282 -2.43 17.00 4.05
N LEU A 283 -2.46 15.68 4.01
CA LEU A 283 -3.31 14.87 4.88
C LEU A 283 -2.96 15.11 6.36
N ARG A 284 -1.67 15.17 6.72
CA ARG A 284 -1.25 15.48 8.08
C ARG A 284 -1.82 16.82 8.58
N ARG A 285 -1.81 17.85 7.72
CA ARG A 285 -2.43 19.14 8.02
C ARG A 285 -3.95 19.02 8.18
N LEU A 286 -4.62 18.25 7.30
CA LEU A 286 -6.07 18.07 7.36
C LEU A 286 -6.50 17.36 8.64
N PHE A 287 -5.80 16.28 9.04
CA PHE A 287 -6.01 15.60 10.32
C PHE A 287 -5.84 16.54 11.51
N HIS A 288 -4.80 17.35 11.49
CA HIS A 288 -4.56 18.35 12.55
C HIS A 288 -5.70 19.38 12.64
N LEU A 289 -6.21 19.88 11.51
CA LEU A 289 -7.35 20.79 11.45
C LEU A 289 -8.65 20.16 11.96
N ALA A 290 -8.81 18.86 11.78
CA ALA A 290 -9.95 18.09 12.29
C ALA A 290 -9.81 17.68 13.75
N GLY A 291 -8.67 17.99 14.42
CA GLY A 291 -8.40 17.55 15.79
C GLY A 291 -8.13 16.05 15.93
N LEU A 292 -7.80 15.35 14.84
CA LEU A 292 -7.62 13.90 14.79
C LEU A 292 -6.14 13.51 14.78
N PRO A 293 -5.77 12.35 15.35
CA PRO A 293 -4.43 11.80 15.23
C PRO A 293 -4.14 11.44 13.76
N TYR A 294 -2.95 11.81 13.29
CA TYR A 294 -2.59 11.60 11.90
C TYR A 294 -2.51 10.13 11.52
N LYS A 295 -3.17 9.78 10.43
CA LYS A 295 -3.08 8.47 9.75
C LYS A 295 -2.66 8.65 8.29
N SER A 296 -1.78 7.78 7.80
CA SER A 296 -1.24 7.88 6.43
C SER A 296 -2.28 7.53 5.36
N ALA A 297 -2.02 7.93 4.11
CA ALA A 297 -2.88 7.58 2.97
C ALA A 297 -3.15 6.07 2.83
N HIS A 298 -2.23 5.21 3.28
CA HIS A 298 -2.43 3.77 3.27
C HIS A 298 -3.52 3.31 4.25
N LYS A 299 -3.73 4.06 5.34
CA LYS A 299 -4.74 3.77 6.36
C LYS A 299 -6.17 4.05 5.86
N PHE A 300 -6.36 4.94 4.87
CA PHE A 300 -7.64 5.08 4.16
C PHE A 300 -7.99 3.83 3.35
N ARG A 301 -7.01 3.23 2.70
CA ARG A 301 -7.21 1.96 1.99
C ARG A 301 -7.55 0.82 2.95
N HIS A 302 -6.97 0.79 4.15
CA HIS A 302 -7.38 -0.13 5.19
C HIS A 302 -8.83 0.15 5.62
N GLY A 303 -9.20 1.43 5.82
CA GLY A 303 -10.57 1.82 6.14
C GLY A 303 -11.59 1.42 5.08
N HIS A 304 -11.28 1.66 3.80
CA HIS A 304 -12.09 1.17 2.67
C HIS A 304 -12.35 -0.33 2.75
N ALA A 305 -11.30 -1.10 3.01
CA ALA A 305 -11.40 -2.54 3.09
C ALA A 305 -12.22 -2.99 4.30
N VAL A 306 -11.95 -2.43 5.49
CA VAL A 306 -12.72 -2.73 6.71
C VAL A 306 -14.19 -2.41 6.49
N TYR A 307 -14.50 -1.21 5.98
CA TYR A 307 -15.88 -0.80 5.69
C TYR A 307 -16.57 -1.76 4.72
N GLY A 308 -15.89 -2.11 3.61
CA GLY A 308 -16.43 -3.04 2.62
C GLY A 308 -16.65 -4.43 3.19
N LEU A 309 -15.72 -4.94 3.99
CA LEU A 309 -15.83 -6.28 4.59
C LEU A 309 -16.90 -6.37 5.69
N LEU A 310 -17.09 -5.31 6.50
CA LEU A 310 -18.17 -5.24 7.48
C LEU A 310 -19.56 -5.20 6.82
N LYS A 311 -19.66 -4.74 5.58
CA LYS A 311 -20.90 -4.73 4.80
C LYS A 311 -21.08 -5.98 3.93
N ALA A 312 -20.04 -6.78 3.75
CA ALA A 312 -20.09 -8.01 2.96
C ALA A 312 -20.96 -9.07 3.65
N GLN A 313 -21.93 -9.58 2.91
CA GLN A 313 -22.85 -10.63 3.40
C GLN A 313 -22.49 -12.01 2.85
N THR A 314 -21.78 -12.04 1.72
CA THR A 314 -21.43 -13.27 1.01
C THR A 314 -19.91 -13.37 0.75
N MET A 315 -19.42 -14.57 0.45
CA MET A 315 -18.05 -14.77 -0.02
C MET A 315 -17.80 -14.06 -1.36
N ALA A 316 -18.82 -13.84 -2.17
CA ALA A 316 -18.71 -13.07 -3.40
C ALA A 316 -18.41 -11.59 -3.11
N ASP A 317 -19.11 -11.00 -2.12
CA ASP A 317 -18.85 -9.63 -1.68
C ASP A 317 -17.44 -9.48 -1.11
N TYR A 318 -17.03 -10.43 -0.26
CA TYR A 318 -15.65 -10.46 0.27
C TYR A 318 -14.61 -10.48 -0.85
N LYS A 319 -14.82 -11.33 -1.87
CA LYS A 319 -13.96 -11.42 -3.03
C LYS A 319 -13.98 -10.12 -3.86
N ALA A 320 -15.15 -9.50 -4.02
CA ALA A 320 -15.30 -8.23 -4.72
C ALA A 320 -14.48 -7.12 -4.06
N VAL A 321 -14.53 -6.98 -2.73
CA VAL A 321 -13.70 -6.02 -1.97
C VAL A 321 -12.20 -6.30 -2.19
N SER A 322 -11.79 -7.55 -2.11
CA SER A 322 -10.39 -7.94 -2.35
C SER A 322 -9.91 -7.61 -3.77
N MET A 323 -10.75 -7.87 -4.78
CA MET A 323 -10.47 -7.53 -6.18
C MET A 323 -10.40 -6.01 -6.40
N ASN A 324 -11.33 -5.27 -5.81
CA ASN A 324 -11.36 -3.79 -5.88
C ASN A 324 -10.07 -3.19 -5.33
N LEU A 325 -9.50 -3.82 -4.30
CA LEU A 325 -8.19 -3.47 -3.74
C LEU A 325 -7.02 -3.98 -4.60
N MET A 326 -7.25 -4.63 -5.75
CA MET A 326 -6.21 -5.22 -6.60
C MET A 326 -5.31 -6.22 -5.84
N HIS A 327 -5.84 -6.91 -4.82
CA HIS A 327 -5.13 -8.00 -4.17
C HIS A 327 -5.17 -9.23 -5.09
N HIS A 328 -4.02 -9.86 -5.33
CA HIS A 328 -3.94 -11.07 -6.16
C HIS A 328 -4.14 -12.34 -5.33
N ASP A 329 -4.08 -12.22 -4.00
CA ASP A 329 -4.30 -13.31 -3.06
C ASP A 329 -5.25 -12.80 -1.95
N ILE A 330 -6.32 -13.53 -1.74
CA ILE A 330 -7.33 -13.23 -0.71
C ILE A 330 -6.72 -13.27 0.70
N LYS A 331 -5.65 -14.07 0.88
CA LYS A 331 -4.89 -14.13 2.14
C LYS A 331 -4.32 -12.77 2.58
N ILE A 332 -4.07 -11.87 1.61
CA ILE A 332 -3.60 -10.50 1.95
C ILE A 332 -4.73 -9.72 2.64
N THR A 333 -5.96 -9.89 2.17
CA THR A 333 -7.14 -9.30 2.78
C THR A 333 -7.38 -9.94 4.16
N ASP A 334 -7.32 -11.24 4.21
CA ASP A 334 -7.53 -12.05 5.41
C ASP A 334 -6.54 -11.69 6.54
N SER A 335 -5.24 -11.66 6.24
CA SER A 335 -4.20 -11.37 7.24
C SER A 335 -4.27 -9.96 7.85
N ILE A 336 -4.89 -9.01 7.14
CA ILE A 336 -5.02 -7.63 7.61
C ILE A 336 -6.32 -7.45 8.42
N TYR A 337 -7.39 -8.20 8.08
CA TYR A 337 -8.74 -7.94 8.59
C TYR A 337 -9.28 -9.05 9.49
N ALA A 338 -8.73 -10.26 9.45
CA ALA A 338 -9.11 -11.32 10.37
C ALA A 338 -9.04 -10.92 11.85
N PRO A 339 -8.03 -10.16 12.32
CA PRO A 339 -8.00 -9.70 13.71
C PRO A 339 -9.13 -8.74 14.07
N ILE A 340 -9.62 -7.93 13.12
CA ILE A 340 -10.71 -6.95 13.35
C ILE A 340 -12.05 -7.64 13.50
N LEU A 341 -12.22 -8.79 12.82
CA LEU A 341 -13.46 -9.58 12.89
C LEU A 341 -13.51 -10.48 14.13
N SER A 342 -12.45 -10.57 14.93
CA SER A 342 -12.38 -11.51 16.06
C SER A 342 -13.39 -11.20 17.16
N GLU A 343 -13.75 -9.94 17.39
CA GLU A 343 -14.77 -9.57 18.39
C GLU A 343 -16.18 -10.00 17.95
N GLU A 344 -16.45 -10.01 16.64
CA GLU A 344 -17.73 -10.45 16.08
C GLU A 344 -17.80 -11.96 15.82
N VAL A 345 -16.70 -12.70 15.95
CA VAL A 345 -16.64 -14.14 15.62
C VAL A 345 -17.67 -14.93 16.42
N LYS A 346 -17.83 -14.63 17.71
CA LYS A 346 -18.79 -15.31 18.57
C LYS A 346 -20.23 -15.13 18.10
N GLU A 347 -20.59 -13.90 17.75
CA GLU A 347 -21.94 -13.57 17.27
C GLU A 347 -22.19 -14.17 15.88
N ARG A 348 -21.20 -14.12 14.99
CA ARG A 348 -21.29 -14.73 13.66
C ARG A 348 -21.38 -16.25 13.73
N ILE A 349 -20.63 -16.92 14.61
CA ILE A 349 -20.73 -18.38 14.80
C ILE A 349 -22.12 -18.74 15.37
N ALA A 350 -22.64 -17.98 16.33
CA ALA A 350 -23.97 -18.17 16.85
C ALA A 350 -25.04 -17.97 15.75
N GLY A 351 -24.83 -17.02 14.85
CA GLY A 351 -25.71 -16.77 13.71
C GLY A 351 -25.70 -17.86 12.63
N LEU A 352 -24.62 -18.68 12.52
CA LEU A 352 -24.57 -19.78 11.55
C LEU A 352 -25.61 -20.89 11.82
N THR A 353 -26.09 -21.01 13.03
CA THR A 353 -27.11 -21.97 13.42
C THR A 353 -28.53 -21.39 13.38
N ALA A 354 -28.65 -20.06 13.25
CA ALA A 354 -29.92 -19.43 13.00
C ALA A 354 -30.31 -19.70 11.53
N SER A 355 -31.51 -20.21 11.32
CA SER A 355 -32.13 -20.33 9.99
C SER A 355 -31.97 -18.96 9.28
N PRO A 356 -31.63 -18.94 7.97
CA PRO A 356 -31.61 -17.67 7.27
C PRO A 356 -32.90 -16.92 7.53
N PRO A 357 -32.84 -15.58 7.77
CA PRO A 357 -34.09 -14.82 7.95
C PRO A 357 -34.95 -15.13 6.73
N SER A 358 -36.15 -15.61 6.98
CA SER A 358 -37.17 -15.77 5.95
C SER A 358 -37.19 -14.47 5.18
N GLN A 359 -36.93 -14.54 3.88
CA GLN A 359 -37.07 -13.35 3.02
C GLN A 359 -38.45 -12.75 3.39
N PRO A 360 -38.53 -11.42 3.54
CA PRO A 360 -39.84 -10.82 3.82
C PRO A 360 -40.77 -11.35 2.74
N GLU A 361 -41.84 -12.03 3.18
CA GLU A 361 -42.88 -12.57 2.30
C GLU A 361 -43.26 -11.42 1.36
N THR A 362 -42.95 -11.53 0.10
CA THR A 362 -43.41 -10.58 -0.89
C THR A 362 -44.92 -10.74 -0.93
N GLU A 363 -45.64 -9.65 -1.29
CA GLU A 363 -47.10 -9.69 -1.46
C GLU A 363 -47.53 -10.86 -2.37
N TYR A 364 -46.64 -11.34 -3.21
CA TYR A 364 -46.76 -12.47 -4.12
C TYR A 364 -46.65 -13.84 -3.41
N ASP A 365 -45.82 -13.97 -2.36
CA ASP A 365 -45.69 -15.25 -1.61
C ASP A 365 -46.96 -15.54 -0.81
N GLY A 366 -47.57 -14.49 -0.24
CA GLY A 366 -48.85 -14.57 0.42
C GLY A 366 -49.99 -14.96 -0.56
N LEU A 367 -49.95 -14.48 -1.79
CA LEU A 367 -50.91 -14.84 -2.85
C LEU A 367 -50.69 -16.27 -3.37
N LEU A 368 -49.42 -16.68 -3.57
CA LEU A 368 -49.06 -18.01 -4.07
C LEU A 368 -49.37 -19.10 -3.03
N SER A 369 -49.24 -18.84 -1.74
CA SER A 369 -49.54 -19.78 -0.66
C SER A 369 -51.02 -20.11 -0.52
N GLN A 370 -51.92 -19.25 -1.04
CA GLN A 370 -53.37 -19.45 -1.05
C GLN A 370 -53.88 -20.24 -2.26
N LEU A 371 -53.01 -20.51 -3.25
CA LEU A 371 -53.41 -21.21 -4.46
C LEU A 371 -53.28 -22.74 -4.31
N SER A 372 -54.23 -23.48 -4.87
CA SER A 372 -54.13 -24.91 -4.98
C SER A 372 -52.97 -25.34 -5.91
N ASN A 373 -52.45 -26.55 -5.77
CA ASN A 373 -51.41 -27.11 -6.68
C ASN A 373 -51.84 -27.10 -8.14
N ALA A 374 -53.16 -27.22 -8.43
CA ALA A 374 -53.70 -27.14 -9.80
C ALA A 374 -53.62 -25.68 -10.33
N ASP A 375 -53.85 -24.68 -9.49
CA ASP A 375 -53.81 -23.30 -9.90
C ASP A 375 -52.35 -22.79 -9.99
N LEU A 376 -51.46 -23.25 -9.14
CA LEU A 376 -49.99 -23.00 -9.26
C LEU A 376 -49.44 -23.53 -10.59
N SER A 377 -49.92 -24.72 -11.03
CA SER A 377 -49.54 -25.28 -12.32
C SER A 377 -50.04 -24.45 -13.53
N LYS A 378 -51.20 -23.80 -13.40
CA LYS A 378 -51.73 -22.86 -14.41
C LYS A 378 -50.91 -21.58 -14.43
N VAL A 379 -50.60 -21.00 -13.28
CA VAL A 379 -49.75 -19.79 -13.17
C VAL A 379 -48.39 -20.04 -13.79
N LEU A 380 -47.73 -21.18 -13.52
CA LEU A 380 -46.45 -21.57 -14.12
C LEU A 380 -46.52 -21.65 -15.65
N ARG A 381 -47.57 -22.21 -16.21
CA ARG A 381 -47.75 -22.28 -17.68
C ARG A 381 -47.92 -20.90 -18.28
N ILE A 382 -48.67 -20.00 -17.65
CA ILE A 382 -48.85 -18.61 -18.14
C ILE A 382 -47.54 -17.84 -18.07
N VAL A 383 -46.79 -17.96 -17.00
CA VAL A 383 -45.47 -17.32 -16.86
C VAL A 383 -44.48 -17.86 -17.90
N ALA A 384 -44.42 -19.19 -18.07
CA ALA A 384 -43.54 -19.80 -19.05
C ALA A 384 -43.90 -19.35 -20.49
N SER A 385 -45.19 -19.26 -20.85
CA SER A 385 -45.63 -18.79 -22.16
C SER A 385 -45.28 -17.30 -22.42
N ARG A 386 -45.26 -16.45 -21.39
CA ARG A 386 -44.88 -15.05 -21.51
C ARG A 386 -43.38 -14.81 -21.55
N LEU A 387 -42.58 -15.70 -20.96
CA LEU A 387 -41.11 -15.63 -21.04
C LEU A 387 -40.55 -16.21 -22.34
N SER A 388 -41.37 -16.96 -23.10
CA SER A 388 -41.01 -17.59 -24.37
C SER A 388 -41.48 -16.77 -25.59
N ALA A 389 -42.19 -15.67 -25.39
CA ALA A 389 -42.63 -14.72 -26.40
C ALA A 389 -41.77 -13.45 -26.39
#